data_29d28756890fe47ff59afa181beda191
#
_entry.id   29d28756890fe47ff59afa181beda191
#
_cell.length_a   1.000
_cell.length_b   1.000
_cell.length_c   1.000
_cell.angle_alpha   90.00
_cell.angle_beta   90.00
_cell.angle_gamma   90.00
#
_symmetry.space_group_name_H-M   'P 1'
#
loop_
_entity.id
_entity.type
_entity.pdbx_description
1 polymer ?
#
loop_
_entity_poly.entity_id
_entity_poly.type
_entity_poly.pdbx_seq_one_letter_code
_entity_poly.pdbx_strand_id
1 'polypeptide(L)'
;MGKIILATSIASSLYLTVMLKMLHFFNWIDWHPTKFLHVVDDGLTRWVVLFVILAGASALVYLMLMNIRRVPAIVVGIIFGLAIAFVAEWIIYDLSAEAKSFKRLSIPFIVIITTATVFIAETAIFHREQIEKGNELPYSTSMIK
;
A
#
# COMPACT_ATOMS: atom_id res chain seq x y z
N MET A 1 -11.35 -14.15 6.81
CA MET A 1 -11.04 -12.71 6.75
C MET A 1 -9.54 -12.44 6.91
N GLY A 2 -8.93 -12.83 8.01
CA GLY A 2 -7.52 -12.55 8.27
C GLY A 2 -6.53 -13.08 7.24
N LYS A 3 -6.79 -14.22 6.61
CA LYS A 3 -5.91 -14.81 5.60
C LYS A 3 -5.77 -13.95 4.33
N ILE A 4 -6.86 -13.33 3.88
CA ILE A 4 -6.85 -12.48 2.67
C ILE A 4 -6.11 -11.17 2.96
N ILE A 5 -6.36 -10.56 4.12
CA ILE A 5 -5.66 -9.36 4.57
C ILE A 5 -4.15 -9.64 4.64
N LEU A 6 -3.78 -10.75 5.28
CA LEU A 6 -2.39 -11.17 5.41
C LEU A 6 -1.73 -11.42 4.05
N ALA A 7 -2.38 -12.17 3.17
CA ALA A 7 -1.86 -12.45 1.83
C ALA A 7 -1.67 -11.18 0.99
N THR A 8 -2.65 -10.28 1.00
CA THR A 8 -2.58 -9.01 0.27
C THR A 8 -1.49 -8.11 0.84
N SER A 9 -1.35 -8.06 2.17
CA SER A 9 -0.33 -7.25 2.84
C SER A 9 1.08 -7.77 2.56
N ILE A 10 1.27 -9.08 2.55
CA ILE A 10 2.56 -9.70 2.20
C ILE A 10 2.89 -9.46 0.73
N ALA A 11 1.93 -9.67 -0.17
CA ALA A 11 2.14 -9.47 -1.61
C ALA A 11 2.50 -8.01 -1.93
N SER A 12 1.75 -7.04 -1.39
CA SER A 12 2.04 -5.62 -1.61
C SER A 12 3.34 -5.17 -0.96
N SER A 13 3.68 -5.65 0.23
CA SER A 13 4.94 -5.31 0.87
C SER A 13 6.15 -5.92 0.15
N LEU A 14 6.01 -7.14 -0.39
CA LEU A 14 7.03 -7.75 -1.23
C LEU A 14 7.26 -6.93 -2.50
N TYR A 15 6.18 -6.57 -3.19
CA TYR A 15 6.24 -5.70 -4.35
C TYR A 15 6.94 -4.37 -4.03
N LEU A 16 6.51 -3.67 -2.98
CA LEU A 16 7.09 -2.40 -2.56
C LEU A 16 8.57 -2.52 -2.20
N THR A 17 8.94 -3.56 -1.44
CA THR A 17 10.34 -3.78 -1.04
C THR A 17 11.24 -4.03 -2.25
N VAL A 18 10.81 -4.87 -3.18
CA VAL A 18 11.56 -5.17 -4.41
C VAL A 18 11.68 -3.92 -5.27
N MET A 19 10.58 -3.18 -5.47
CA MET A 19 10.58 -1.97 -6.28
C MET A 19 11.43 -0.85 -5.66
N LEU A 20 11.38 -0.65 -4.35
CA LEU A 20 12.23 0.32 -3.66
C LEU A 20 13.72 -0.04 -3.80
N LYS A 21 14.05 -1.33 -3.72
CA LYS A 21 15.42 -1.81 -3.95
C LYS A 21 15.88 -1.55 -5.38
N MET A 22 14.99 -1.77 -6.35
CA MET A 22 15.25 -1.48 -7.77
C MET A 22 15.45 0.03 -8.01
N LEU A 23 14.60 0.88 -7.46
CA LEU A 23 14.73 2.33 -7.55
C LEU A 23 16.07 2.81 -7.01
N HIS A 24 16.50 2.27 -5.88
CA HIS A 24 17.80 2.60 -5.29
C HIS A 24 18.96 2.08 -6.15
N PHE A 25 18.86 0.88 -6.69
CA PHE A 25 19.89 0.28 -7.55
C PHE A 25 20.10 1.08 -8.85
N PHE A 26 19.02 1.57 -9.45
CA PHE A 26 19.08 2.38 -10.69
C PHE A 26 19.31 3.87 -10.43
N ASN A 27 19.49 4.30 -9.17
CA ASN A 27 19.63 5.71 -8.78
C ASN A 27 18.46 6.61 -9.25
N TRP A 28 17.25 6.05 -9.27
CA TRP A 28 16.03 6.81 -9.60
C TRP A 28 15.47 7.60 -8.41
N ILE A 29 15.98 7.32 -7.22
CA ILE A 29 15.71 8.06 -5.98
C ILE A 29 17.03 8.46 -5.35
N ASP A 30 17.10 9.67 -4.80
CA ASP A 30 18.31 10.23 -4.18
C ASP A 30 18.47 9.82 -2.71
N TRP A 31 17.48 9.15 -2.15
CA TRP A 31 17.46 8.73 -0.76
C TRP A 31 17.52 7.21 -0.61
N HIS A 32 18.09 6.76 0.50
CA HIS A 32 18.17 5.32 0.79
C HIS A 32 16.89 4.86 1.49
N PRO A 33 16.16 3.82 0.97
CA PRO A 33 14.89 3.37 1.55
C PRO A 33 14.99 2.92 3.00
N THR A 34 16.15 2.45 3.44
CA THR A 34 16.39 1.99 4.80
C THR A 34 17.08 3.03 5.70
N LYS A 35 17.16 4.30 5.24
CA LYS A 35 17.83 5.39 5.99
C LYS A 35 17.26 5.59 7.40
N PHE A 36 15.98 5.34 7.59
CA PHE A 36 15.31 5.52 8.89
C PHE A 36 15.65 4.43 9.90
N LEU A 37 16.25 3.33 9.46
CA LEU A 37 16.56 2.15 10.28
C LEU A 37 18.02 2.14 10.75
N HIS A 38 18.53 3.32 11.17
CA HIS A 38 19.91 3.46 11.63
C HIS A 38 20.27 2.59 12.85
N VAL A 39 19.26 2.16 13.62
CA VAL A 39 19.44 1.36 14.83
C VAL A 39 19.85 -0.08 14.49
N VAL A 40 19.68 -0.51 13.24
CA VAL A 40 19.99 -1.86 12.79
C VAL A 40 21.30 -1.84 12.00
N ASP A 41 22.32 -2.54 12.45
CA ASP A 41 23.65 -2.51 11.83
C ASP A 41 23.74 -3.31 10.53
N ASP A 42 22.98 -4.41 10.41
CA ASP A 42 23.00 -5.29 9.24
C ASP A 42 22.13 -4.79 8.09
N GLY A 43 22.72 -4.69 6.91
CA GLY A 43 22.01 -4.27 5.70
C GLY A 43 20.82 -5.18 5.32
N LEU A 44 20.96 -6.49 5.47
CA LEU A 44 19.88 -7.45 5.20
C LEU A 44 18.75 -7.30 6.22
N THR A 45 19.07 -7.17 7.49
CA THR A 45 18.10 -7.01 8.57
C THR A 45 17.29 -5.71 8.39
N ARG A 46 17.91 -4.63 7.92
CA ARG A 46 17.20 -3.39 7.57
C ARG A 46 16.11 -3.61 6.52
N TRP A 47 16.38 -4.39 5.49
CA TRP A 47 15.40 -4.70 4.45
C TRP A 47 14.26 -5.58 4.97
N VAL A 48 14.55 -6.52 5.86
CA VAL A 48 13.53 -7.35 6.51
C VAL A 48 12.63 -6.49 7.41
N VAL A 49 13.20 -5.60 8.20
CA VAL A 49 12.43 -4.67 9.04
C VAL A 49 11.57 -3.74 8.18
N LEU A 50 12.11 -3.20 7.09
CA LEU A 50 11.35 -2.40 6.13
C LEU A 50 10.16 -3.18 5.56
N PHE A 51 10.39 -4.44 5.17
CA PHE A 51 9.33 -5.32 4.68
C PHE A 51 8.20 -5.50 5.72
N VAL A 52 8.53 -5.73 6.98
CA VAL A 52 7.56 -5.88 8.07
C VAL A 52 6.77 -4.59 8.28
N ILE A 53 7.44 -3.43 8.26
CA ILE A 53 6.78 -2.12 8.38
C ILE A 53 5.82 -1.90 7.20
N LEU A 54 6.25 -2.19 5.98
CA LEU A 54 5.41 -2.06 4.79
C LEU A 54 4.21 -3.03 4.82
N ALA A 55 4.40 -4.24 5.36
CA ALA A 55 3.30 -5.19 5.54
C ALA A 55 2.26 -4.67 6.53
N GLY A 56 2.69 -4.10 7.65
CA GLY A 56 1.81 -3.46 8.62
C GLY A 56 1.07 -2.26 8.04
N ALA A 57 1.78 -1.38 7.32
CA ALA A 57 1.19 -0.24 6.64
C ALA A 57 0.17 -0.67 5.57
N SER A 58 0.49 -1.69 4.77
CA SER A 58 -0.43 -2.25 3.77
C SER A 58 -1.69 -2.83 4.41
N ALA A 59 -1.57 -3.50 5.56
CA ALA A 59 -2.72 -4.01 6.30
C ALA A 59 -3.62 -2.88 6.81
N LEU A 60 -3.03 -1.80 7.33
CA LEU A 60 -3.79 -0.61 7.76
C LEU A 60 -4.53 0.04 6.59
N VAL A 61 -3.85 0.24 5.46
CA VAL A 61 -4.46 0.79 4.25
C VAL A 61 -5.60 -0.10 3.77
N TYR A 62 -5.41 -1.42 3.77
CA TYR A 62 -6.46 -2.39 3.43
C TYR A 62 -7.71 -2.22 4.29
N LEU A 63 -7.53 -2.15 5.62
CA LEU A 63 -8.65 -1.96 6.56
C LEU A 63 -9.35 -0.61 6.37
N MET A 64 -8.61 0.45 6.09
CA MET A 64 -9.19 1.76 5.80
C MET A 64 -10.01 1.72 4.50
N LEU A 65 -9.48 1.13 3.44
CA LEU A 65 -10.13 1.05 2.14
C LEU A 65 -11.37 0.15 2.16
N MET A 66 -11.38 -0.87 3.00
CA MET A 66 -12.54 -1.75 3.18
C MET A 66 -13.78 -1.03 3.72
N ASN A 67 -13.60 0.10 4.42
CA ASN A 67 -14.69 0.93 4.95
C ASN A 67 -15.28 1.90 3.92
N ILE A 68 -14.58 2.15 2.82
CA ILE A 68 -15.02 3.11 1.80
C ILE A 68 -16.11 2.46 0.94
N ARG A 69 -17.28 3.07 0.96
CA ARG A 69 -18.46 2.64 0.18
C ARG A 69 -18.72 3.63 -0.96
N ARG A 70 -19.32 3.18 -2.04
CA ARG A 70 -19.83 3.98 -3.16
C ARG A 70 -18.81 4.57 -4.13
N VAL A 71 -17.51 4.33 -3.97
CA VAL A 71 -16.50 4.83 -4.90
C VAL A 71 -15.80 3.66 -5.59
N PRO A 72 -15.53 3.73 -6.90
CA PRO A 72 -14.78 2.68 -7.59
C PRO A 72 -13.41 2.46 -6.97
N ALA A 73 -13.00 1.20 -6.84
CA ALA A 73 -11.74 0.80 -6.22
C ALA A 73 -10.51 1.51 -6.81
N ILE A 74 -10.46 1.61 -8.13
CA ILE A 74 -9.37 2.27 -8.86
C ILE A 74 -9.23 3.74 -8.46
N VAL A 75 -10.35 4.46 -8.40
CA VAL A 75 -10.35 5.90 -8.05
C VAL A 75 -9.85 6.10 -6.63
N VAL A 76 -10.36 5.30 -5.68
CA VAL A 76 -9.93 5.33 -4.29
C VAL A 76 -8.46 4.97 -4.18
N GLY A 77 -8.02 3.92 -4.85
CA GLY A 77 -6.63 3.48 -4.87
C GLY A 77 -5.67 4.54 -5.40
N ILE A 78 -6.03 5.23 -6.48
CA ILE A 78 -5.22 6.33 -7.04
C ILE A 78 -5.14 7.50 -6.06
N ILE A 79 -6.27 7.96 -5.51
CA ILE A 79 -6.29 9.10 -4.59
C ILE A 79 -5.46 8.80 -3.33
N PHE A 80 -5.67 7.64 -2.71
CA PHE A 80 -4.91 7.22 -1.54
C PHE A 80 -3.44 7.00 -1.87
N GLY A 81 -3.12 6.39 -3.01
CA GLY A 81 -1.75 6.16 -3.45
C GLY A 81 -0.98 7.46 -3.66
N LEU A 82 -1.59 8.42 -4.34
CA LEU A 82 -1.00 9.75 -4.53
C LEU A 82 -0.81 10.48 -3.19
N ALA A 83 -1.81 10.44 -2.30
CA ALA A 83 -1.71 11.06 -0.99
C ALA A 83 -0.60 10.43 -0.14
N ILE A 84 -0.51 9.10 -0.09
CA ILE A 84 0.52 8.38 0.65
C ILE A 84 1.92 8.67 0.07
N ALA A 85 2.07 8.61 -1.25
CA ALA A 85 3.34 8.88 -1.91
C ALA A 85 3.79 10.32 -1.67
N PHE A 86 2.88 11.28 -1.77
CA PHE A 86 3.16 12.68 -1.53
C PHE A 86 3.59 12.94 -0.09
N VAL A 87 2.86 12.42 0.90
CA VAL A 87 3.18 12.56 2.32
C VAL A 87 4.50 11.86 2.65
N ALA A 88 4.76 10.68 2.11
CA ALA A 88 6.00 9.95 2.32
C ALA A 88 7.20 10.73 1.80
N GLU A 89 7.16 11.25 0.58
CA GLU A 89 8.24 12.07 0.04
C GLU A 89 8.38 13.40 0.77
N TRP A 90 7.27 14.01 1.20
CA TRP A 90 7.30 15.22 2.01
C TRP A 90 8.10 15.01 3.30
N ILE A 91 7.86 13.92 4.00
CA ILE A 91 8.58 13.56 5.23
C ILE A 91 10.04 13.22 4.95
N ILE A 92 10.30 12.46 3.87
CA ILE A 92 11.65 11.99 3.52
C ILE A 92 12.57 13.16 3.16
N TYR A 93 12.06 14.12 2.40
CA TYR A 93 12.85 15.27 1.94
C TYR A 93 12.79 16.46 2.89
N ASP A 94 12.00 16.39 3.96
CA ASP A 94 11.74 17.54 4.86
C ASP A 94 11.40 18.80 4.04
N LEU A 95 10.43 18.63 3.12
CA LEU A 95 10.07 19.67 2.17
C LEU A 95 9.39 20.84 2.89
N SER A 96 9.89 22.04 2.65
CA SER A 96 9.18 23.27 3.00
C SER A 96 7.94 23.45 2.09
N ALA A 97 6.91 24.14 2.58
CA ALA A 97 5.65 24.36 1.85
C ALA A 97 5.80 25.27 0.60
N GLU A 98 6.97 25.32 -0.01
CA GLU A 98 7.25 26.11 -1.20
C GLU A 98 7.00 25.33 -2.50
N ALA A 99 6.55 26.04 -3.55
CA ALA A 99 6.27 25.46 -4.86
C ALA A 99 7.48 24.75 -5.51
N LYS A 100 8.72 25.14 -5.15
CA LYS A 100 9.96 24.48 -5.61
C LYS A 100 10.12 23.05 -5.11
N SER A 101 9.47 22.70 -4.00
CA SER A 101 9.51 21.37 -3.39
C SER A 101 8.86 20.31 -4.26
N PHE A 102 7.85 20.67 -5.06
CA PHE A 102 7.17 19.75 -5.97
C PHE A 102 8.05 19.21 -7.09
N LYS A 103 9.09 19.94 -7.48
CA LYS A 103 10.04 19.49 -8.51
C LYS A 103 10.98 18.37 -8.04
N ARG A 104 11.07 18.14 -6.73
CA ARG A 104 11.90 17.08 -6.14
C ARG A 104 11.18 15.74 -5.99
N LEU A 105 9.88 15.72 -6.28
CA LEU A 105 9.08 14.49 -6.19
C LEU A 105 9.56 13.47 -7.22
N SER A 106 9.79 12.26 -6.78
CA SER A 106 10.19 11.15 -7.64
C SER A 106 8.97 10.51 -8.31
N ILE A 107 8.80 10.72 -9.61
CA ILE A 107 7.71 10.12 -10.38
C ILE A 107 7.71 8.59 -10.28
N PRO A 108 8.84 7.87 -10.42
CA PRO A 108 8.86 6.42 -10.27
C PRO A 108 8.35 5.95 -8.90
N PHE A 109 8.71 6.62 -7.83
CA PHE A 109 8.25 6.31 -6.48
C PHE A 109 6.73 6.48 -6.36
N ILE A 110 6.19 7.60 -6.85
CA ILE A 110 4.74 7.88 -6.86
C ILE A 110 3.99 6.78 -7.62
N VAL A 111 4.46 6.39 -8.80
CA VAL A 111 3.85 5.34 -9.61
C VAL A 111 3.82 4.00 -8.86
N ILE A 112 4.92 3.62 -8.22
CA ILE A 112 5.02 2.36 -7.48
C ILE A 112 4.06 2.33 -6.29
N ILE A 113 4.03 3.38 -5.49
CA ILE A 113 3.11 3.48 -4.34
C ILE A 113 1.65 3.47 -4.80
N THR A 114 1.33 4.23 -5.85
CA THR A 114 -0.03 4.29 -6.38
C THR A 114 -0.47 2.93 -6.93
N THR A 115 0.38 2.21 -7.65
CA THR A 115 0.08 0.87 -8.16
C THR A 115 -0.17 -0.12 -7.04
N ALA A 116 0.66 -0.11 -5.99
CA ALA A 116 0.47 -0.95 -4.82
C ALA A 116 -0.86 -0.64 -4.11
N THR A 117 -1.21 0.64 -3.97
CA THR A 117 -2.44 1.07 -3.29
C THR A 117 -3.69 0.73 -4.10
N VAL A 118 -3.64 0.83 -5.43
CA VAL A 118 -4.72 0.37 -6.33
C VAL A 118 -4.93 -1.13 -6.17
N PHE A 119 -3.87 -1.92 -6.17
CA PHE A 119 -3.94 -3.37 -5.94
C PHE A 119 -4.60 -3.71 -4.59
N ILE A 120 -4.20 -3.01 -3.52
CA ILE A 120 -4.80 -3.18 -2.18
C ILE A 120 -6.28 -2.79 -2.21
N ALA A 121 -6.63 -1.68 -2.86
CA ALA A 121 -8.01 -1.18 -2.96
C ALA A 121 -8.93 -2.16 -3.70
N GLU A 122 -8.48 -2.65 -4.85
CA GLU A 122 -9.24 -3.64 -5.62
C GLU A 122 -9.48 -4.92 -4.82
N THR A 123 -8.44 -5.43 -4.15
CA THR A 123 -8.56 -6.64 -3.33
C THR A 123 -9.48 -6.41 -2.13
N ALA A 124 -9.38 -5.26 -1.45
CA ALA A 124 -10.21 -4.94 -0.28
C ALA A 124 -11.69 -4.80 -0.65
N ILE A 125 -11.99 -4.10 -1.73
CA ILE A 125 -13.37 -3.86 -2.19
C ILE A 125 -13.98 -5.15 -2.72
N PHE A 126 -13.23 -5.92 -3.51
CA PHE A 126 -13.69 -7.22 -3.99
C PHE A 126 -14.01 -8.18 -2.82
N HIS A 127 -13.15 -8.22 -1.81
CA HIS A 127 -13.36 -9.04 -0.61
C HIS A 127 -14.62 -8.63 0.14
N ARG A 128 -14.86 -7.32 0.28
CA ARG A 128 -16.07 -6.81 0.91
C ARG A 128 -17.32 -7.24 0.13
N GLU A 129 -17.34 -7.10 -1.20
CA GLU A 129 -18.46 -7.51 -2.04
C GLU A 129 -18.76 -9.00 -1.91
N GLN A 130 -17.74 -9.84 -1.77
CA GLN A 130 -17.91 -11.28 -1.53
C GLN A 130 -18.59 -11.55 -0.18
N ILE A 131 -18.22 -10.81 0.85
CA ILE A 131 -18.84 -10.94 2.17
C ILE A 131 -20.32 -10.47 2.12
N GLU A 132 -20.60 -9.35 1.48
CA GLU A 132 -21.96 -8.82 1.35
C GLU A 132 -22.84 -9.80 0.57
N LYS A 133 -22.40 -10.33 -0.56
CA LYS A 133 -23.12 -11.35 -1.34
C LYS A 133 -23.33 -12.66 -0.57
N GLY A 134 -22.35 -13.08 0.22
CA GLY A 134 -22.47 -14.26 1.08
C GLY A 134 -23.54 -14.11 2.17
N ASN A 135 -23.74 -12.89 2.66
CA ASN A 135 -24.76 -12.58 3.67
C ASN A 135 -26.16 -12.39 3.08
N GLU A 136 -26.27 -12.07 1.79
CA GLU A 136 -27.53 -11.89 1.08
C GLU A 136 -28.13 -13.21 0.54
N LEU A 137 -27.39 -14.32 0.56
CA LEU A 137 -27.94 -15.63 0.18
C LEU A 137 -29.00 -16.03 1.21
N PRO A 138 -30.29 -16.00 0.86
CA PRO A 138 -31.32 -16.40 1.81
C PRO A 138 -31.16 -17.88 2.13
N TYR A 139 -31.35 -18.24 3.38
CA TYR A 139 -31.50 -19.61 3.87
C TYR A 139 -32.77 -20.29 3.29
N SER A 140 -33.05 -20.06 2.02
CA SER A 140 -34.26 -20.54 1.39
C SER A 140 -34.15 -21.98 0.83
N THR A 141 -33.07 -22.67 1.14
CA THR A 141 -32.89 -24.06 0.69
C THR A 141 -33.40 -25.12 1.70
N SER A 142 -34.03 -24.69 2.78
CA SER A 142 -34.61 -25.66 3.75
C SER A 142 -36.03 -26.10 3.44
N MET A 143 -36.56 -25.80 2.28
CA MET A 143 -37.91 -26.16 1.85
C MET A 143 -37.92 -27.01 0.57
N ILE A 144 -37.08 -27.99 0.49
CA ILE A 144 -37.33 -29.11 -0.43
C ILE A 144 -37.67 -30.32 0.45
N LYS A 145 -38.94 -30.47 0.71
CA LYS A 145 -39.52 -31.74 1.10
C LYS A 145 -39.76 -32.58 -0.17
#